data_25f60acd4ac25b24f42b5c71fcb375f5
#
_entry.id   25f60acd4ac25b24f42b5c71fcb375f5
#
_cell.length_a   1.000
_cell.length_b   1.000
_cell.length_c   1.000
_cell.angle_alpha   90.00
_cell.angle_beta   90.00
_cell.angle_gamma   90.00
#
_symmetry.space_group_name_H-M   'P 1'
#
loop_
_entity.id
_entity.type
_entity.pdbx_description
1 polymer ?
#
loop_
_entity_poly.entity_id
_entity_poly.type
_entity_poly.pdbx_seq_one_letter_code
_entity_poly.pdbx_strand_id
1 'polypeptide(L)'
;MFINRKIELGILSNLYESERAELYVLYGRRRVGKTELLNAFCQDKPHIFFIATLSTDAEQLATFSQQIWAFTHSETSANFSFPTWDAAFKALVDLPGKPIVVLDEFTYLISGNKAIPSILQKVWDASLKNTQIKLFLCGSYIGMMETEVLGYRAPLYGRRTQSTLLAPLDLPSSALFYPNYTADEQFLAWAILGGMPYYLRTFNEKMDIFSNIGGHILDARTAELFREPHLLLMEELREPRNYFSILRAIAQGNPRLNEIAQASGVGAASTVSRYLDILQQMHLVTRRVPANEPKPEKSKRGIYQIDDHFLRFWFRYVHPNQSSLDLGLTDAILEKRVAPDLDHFVASTFEEASREHIAQLERQG
;
A
#
# COMPACT_ATOMS: atom_id res chain seq x y z
N MET A 1 -10.89 1.93 14.11
CA MET A 1 -11.93 0.98 13.69
C MET A 1 -11.38 0.14 12.56
N PHE A 2 -11.36 -1.19 12.67
CA PHE A 2 -10.94 -2.10 11.60
C PHE A 2 -12.20 -2.50 10.81
N ILE A 3 -12.16 -2.35 9.48
CA ILE A 3 -13.34 -2.56 8.63
C ILE A 3 -13.03 -3.59 7.56
N ASN A 4 -13.93 -4.59 7.44
CA ASN A 4 -13.90 -5.66 6.44
C ASN A 4 -12.61 -6.51 6.47
N ARG A 5 -12.04 -6.85 5.31
CA ARG A 5 -10.88 -7.75 5.14
C ARG A 5 -11.18 -9.22 5.50
N LYS A 6 -12.43 -9.65 5.28
CA LYS A 6 -12.86 -11.02 5.61
C LYS A 6 -12.08 -12.08 4.85
N ILE A 7 -11.72 -11.81 3.59
CA ILE A 7 -10.94 -12.73 2.74
C ILE A 7 -9.54 -12.87 3.32
N GLU A 8 -8.88 -11.77 3.62
CA GLU A 8 -7.51 -11.76 4.14
C GLU A 8 -7.45 -12.37 5.55
N LEU A 9 -8.43 -12.07 6.41
CA LEU A 9 -8.55 -12.72 7.72
C LEU A 9 -8.80 -14.23 7.59
N GLY A 10 -9.59 -14.67 6.61
CA GLY A 10 -9.79 -16.08 6.30
C GLY A 10 -8.50 -16.78 5.89
N ILE A 11 -7.68 -16.13 5.05
CA ILE A 11 -6.34 -16.62 4.66
C ILE A 11 -5.45 -16.77 5.90
N LEU A 12 -5.36 -15.74 6.73
CA LEU A 12 -4.54 -15.76 7.95
C LEU A 12 -5.01 -16.83 8.94
N SER A 13 -6.32 -17.03 9.07
CA SER A 13 -6.90 -18.09 9.92
C SER A 13 -6.52 -19.48 9.42
N ASN A 14 -6.65 -19.74 8.13
CA ASN A 14 -6.26 -21.02 7.53
C ASN A 14 -4.76 -21.32 7.73
N LEU A 15 -3.90 -20.29 7.60
CA LEU A 15 -2.46 -20.42 7.86
C LEU A 15 -2.18 -20.72 9.35
N TYR A 16 -2.91 -20.10 10.26
CA TYR A 16 -2.74 -20.30 11.70
C TYR A 16 -3.18 -21.70 12.15
N GLU A 17 -4.26 -22.23 11.59
CA GLU A 17 -4.79 -23.56 11.90
C GLU A 17 -3.89 -24.69 11.37
N SER A 18 -3.07 -24.43 10.38
CA SER A 18 -2.12 -25.39 9.82
C SER A 18 -1.16 -25.90 10.89
N GLU A 19 -0.84 -27.20 10.86
CA GLU A 19 0.09 -27.86 11.79
C GLU A 19 1.56 -27.75 11.38
N ARG A 20 1.85 -27.08 10.28
CA ARG A 20 3.20 -26.87 9.75
C ARG A 20 3.68 -25.42 9.91
N ALA A 21 4.97 -25.20 9.73
CA ALA A 21 5.51 -23.85 9.60
C ALA A 21 4.94 -23.14 8.37
N GLU A 22 4.56 -21.88 8.54
CA GLU A 22 4.04 -21.05 7.45
C GLU A 22 4.90 -19.80 7.30
N LEU A 23 5.34 -19.52 6.07
CA LEU A 23 6.00 -18.28 5.70
C LEU A 23 5.06 -17.49 4.79
N TYR A 24 4.40 -16.50 5.36
CA TYR A 24 3.43 -15.66 4.66
C TYR A 24 4.00 -14.28 4.36
N VAL A 25 3.71 -13.76 3.18
CA VAL A 25 4.16 -12.42 2.75
C VAL A 25 2.95 -11.55 2.46
N LEU A 26 2.76 -10.52 3.29
CA LEU A 26 1.76 -9.47 3.10
C LEU A 26 2.44 -8.21 2.59
N TYR A 27 2.06 -7.73 1.41
CA TYR A 27 2.64 -6.52 0.87
C TYR A 27 1.57 -5.66 0.20
N GLY A 28 1.87 -4.41 -0.03
CA GLY A 28 0.92 -3.44 -0.59
C GLY A 28 1.30 -2.03 -0.21
N ARG A 29 0.65 -1.06 -0.82
CA ARG A 29 0.94 0.36 -0.61
C ARG A 29 0.88 0.76 0.86
N ARG A 30 1.61 1.81 1.22
CA ARG A 30 1.44 2.47 2.52
C ARG A 30 -0.03 2.88 2.72
N ARG A 31 -0.48 2.88 3.98
CA ARG A 31 -1.83 3.32 4.39
C ARG A 31 -2.98 2.44 3.92
N VAL A 32 -2.69 1.29 3.26
CA VAL A 32 -3.71 0.31 2.84
C VAL A 32 -4.24 -0.56 4.00
N GLY A 33 -3.63 -0.46 5.20
CA GLY A 33 -4.10 -1.14 6.40
C GLY A 33 -3.44 -2.50 6.68
N LYS A 34 -2.21 -2.75 6.21
CA LYS A 34 -1.47 -4.01 6.46
C LYS A 34 -1.23 -4.27 7.94
N THR A 35 -0.65 -3.29 8.63
CA THR A 35 -0.35 -3.36 10.07
C THR A 35 -1.61 -3.56 10.90
N GLU A 36 -2.68 -2.83 10.58
CA GLU A 36 -3.98 -2.98 11.25
C GLU A 36 -4.59 -4.37 11.02
N LEU A 37 -4.47 -4.92 9.81
CA LEU A 37 -4.93 -6.29 9.52
C LEU A 37 -4.18 -7.32 10.36
N LEU A 38 -2.86 -7.24 10.43
CA LEU A 38 -2.04 -8.15 11.21
C LEU A 38 -2.27 -7.99 12.72
N ASN A 39 -2.38 -6.74 13.21
CA ASN A 39 -2.70 -6.47 14.61
C ASN A 39 -4.08 -7.05 15.00
N ALA A 40 -5.12 -6.80 14.18
CA ALA A 40 -6.44 -7.34 14.42
C ALA A 40 -6.44 -8.88 14.43
N PHE A 41 -5.65 -9.49 13.57
CA PHE A 41 -5.52 -10.96 13.53
C PHE A 41 -4.76 -11.53 14.72
N CYS A 42 -3.72 -10.85 15.20
CA CYS A 42 -2.85 -11.31 16.28
C CYS A 42 -3.43 -11.10 17.69
N GLN A 43 -4.43 -10.22 17.85
CA GLN A 43 -4.91 -9.71 19.14
C GLN A 43 -5.12 -10.78 20.21
N ASP A 44 -5.72 -11.93 19.85
CA ASP A 44 -6.06 -13.01 20.79
C ASP A 44 -5.15 -14.25 20.64
N LYS A 45 -3.97 -14.09 20.05
CA LYS A 45 -3.05 -15.19 19.77
C LYS A 45 -1.66 -14.91 20.32
N PRO A 46 -0.90 -15.95 20.74
CA PRO A 46 0.52 -15.78 21.12
C PRO A 46 1.32 -15.24 19.93
N HIS A 47 1.88 -14.04 20.06
CA HIS A 47 2.59 -13.42 18.96
C HIS A 47 3.78 -12.54 19.41
N ILE A 48 4.75 -12.42 18.51
CA ILE A 48 5.80 -11.39 18.52
C ILE A 48 5.50 -10.46 17.36
N PHE A 49 5.33 -9.17 17.61
CA PHE A 49 5.06 -8.16 16.59
C PHE A 49 6.21 -7.16 16.52
N PHE A 50 7.15 -7.40 15.61
CA PHE A 50 8.29 -6.53 15.39
C PHE A 50 8.03 -5.58 14.23
N ILE A 51 8.14 -4.27 14.47
CA ILE A 51 8.04 -3.24 13.45
C ILE A 51 9.46 -2.70 13.21
N ALA A 52 9.99 -2.95 12.02
CA ALA A 52 11.29 -2.41 11.64
C ALA A 52 11.20 -0.90 11.41
N THR A 53 12.27 -0.19 11.77
CA THR A 53 12.35 1.28 11.66
C THR A 53 13.56 1.71 10.84
N LEU A 54 13.63 2.98 10.50
CA LEU A 54 14.84 3.58 9.89
C LEU A 54 15.88 3.85 10.98
N SER A 55 16.46 2.76 11.51
CA SER A 55 17.51 2.80 12.54
C SER A 55 18.67 1.89 12.13
N THR A 56 19.72 1.85 12.94
CA THR A 56 20.89 1.01 12.66
C THR A 56 20.55 -0.48 12.75
N ASP A 57 21.27 -1.33 12.00
CA ASP A 57 21.10 -2.79 12.04
C ASP A 57 21.24 -3.35 13.47
N ALA A 58 22.17 -2.82 14.26
CA ALA A 58 22.38 -3.21 15.65
C ALA A 58 21.19 -2.86 16.57
N GLU A 59 20.60 -1.67 16.41
CA GLU A 59 19.40 -1.27 17.16
C GLU A 59 18.18 -2.11 16.81
N GLN A 60 17.98 -2.41 15.53
CA GLN A 60 16.91 -3.29 15.08
C GLN A 60 17.08 -4.71 15.64
N LEU A 61 18.30 -5.24 15.60
CA LEU A 61 18.62 -6.56 16.17
C LEU A 61 18.36 -6.57 17.69
N ALA A 62 18.80 -5.55 18.41
CA ALA A 62 18.56 -5.43 19.84
C ALA A 62 17.07 -5.40 20.18
N THR A 63 16.28 -4.57 19.47
CA THR A 63 14.84 -4.47 19.68
C THR A 63 14.14 -5.80 19.40
N PHE A 64 14.46 -6.46 18.31
CA PHE A 64 13.91 -7.78 17.98
C PHE A 64 14.29 -8.83 19.03
N SER A 65 15.55 -8.83 19.49
CA SER A 65 16.05 -9.73 20.53
C SER A 65 15.27 -9.57 21.83
N GLN A 66 15.01 -8.33 22.25
CA GLN A 66 14.24 -8.01 23.45
C GLN A 66 12.79 -8.51 23.35
N GLN A 67 12.17 -8.45 22.17
CA GLN A 67 10.82 -8.98 21.97
C GLN A 67 10.79 -10.51 22.05
N ILE A 68 11.78 -11.21 21.50
CA ILE A 68 11.92 -12.66 21.64
C ILE A 68 12.10 -13.02 23.13
N TRP A 69 12.96 -12.28 23.83
CA TRP A 69 13.20 -12.49 25.26
C TRP A 69 11.92 -12.29 26.07
N ALA A 70 11.19 -11.19 25.86
CA ALA A 70 9.94 -10.88 26.57
C ALA A 70 8.85 -11.95 26.32
N PHE A 71 8.82 -12.56 25.13
CA PHE A 71 7.89 -13.62 24.81
C PHE A 71 8.17 -14.92 25.58
N THR A 72 9.44 -15.21 25.90
CA THR A 72 9.87 -16.48 26.52
C THR A 72 10.12 -16.35 28.03
N HIS A 73 10.28 -15.15 28.56
CA HIS A 73 10.60 -14.89 29.96
C HIS A 73 9.58 -13.93 30.58
N SER A 74 9.30 -14.11 31.86
CA SER A 74 8.36 -13.24 32.59
C SER A 74 8.90 -11.83 32.87
N GLU A 75 10.19 -11.60 32.68
CA GLU A 75 10.87 -10.33 32.94
C GLU A 75 11.45 -9.76 31.64
N THR A 76 11.31 -8.45 31.45
CA THR A 76 11.94 -7.73 30.34
C THR A 76 13.41 -7.48 30.64
N SER A 77 14.31 -7.82 29.72
CA SER A 77 15.73 -7.48 29.82
C SER A 77 16.05 -6.38 28.80
N ALA A 78 16.13 -5.14 29.27
CA ALA A 78 16.43 -3.97 28.43
C ALA A 78 17.80 -4.04 27.73
N ASN A 79 18.71 -4.88 28.24
CA ASN A 79 20.10 -5.02 27.74
C ASN A 79 20.35 -6.31 26.97
N PHE A 80 19.32 -7.13 26.73
CA PHE A 80 19.50 -8.37 26.00
C PHE A 80 19.56 -8.13 24.49
N SER A 81 20.54 -8.67 23.81
CA SER A 81 20.63 -8.72 22.35
C SER A 81 21.35 -9.99 21.92
N PHE A 82 20.81 -10.66 20.91
CA PHE A 82 21.56 -11.71 20.23
C PHE A 82 22.78 -11.13 19.51
N PRO A 83 23.88 -11.91 19.37
CA PRO A 83 25.09 -11.40 18.71
C PRO A 83 24.92 -11.19 17.19
N THR A 84 23.97 -11.87 16.57
CA THR A 84 23.71 -11.81 15.12
C THR A 84 22.24 -12.10 14.79
N TRP A 85 21.78 -11.67 13.62
CA TRP A 85 20.47 -12.05 13.08
C TRP A 85 20.29 -13.56 12.91
N ASP A 86 21.36 -14.30 12.55
CA ASP A 86 21.34 -15.77 12.49
C ASP A 86 20.97 -16.38 13.85
N ALA A 87 21.56 -15.87 14.93
CA ALA A 87 21.24 -16.32 16.29
C ALA A 87 19.82 -15.93 16.70
N ALA A 88 19.39 -14.71 16.39
CA ALA A 88 18.03 -14.24 16.69
C ALA A 88 16.96 -15.07 15.95
N PHE A 89 17.14 -15.34 14.65
CA PHE A 89 16.19 -16.19 13.91
C PHE A 89 16.23 -17.65 14.37
N LYS A 90 17.37 -18.18 14.77
CA LYS A 90 17.45 -19.53 15.34
C LYS A 90 16.68 -19.65 16.66
N ALA A 91 16.70 -18.60 17.49
CA ALA A 91 15.94 -18.60 18.75
C ALA A 91 14.42 -18.73 18.55
N LEU A 92 13.90 -18.42 17.37
CA LEU A 92 12.49 -18.62 17.04
C LEU A 92 12.09 -20.10 17.00
N VAL A 93 13.05 -21.02 16.85
CA VAL A 93 12.79 -22.48 16.82
C VAL A 93 12.28 -22.97 18.18
N ASP A 94 12.76 -22.36 19.25
CA ASP A 94 12.47 -22.77 20.64
C ASP A 94 11.23 -22.07 21.22
N LEU A 95 10.52 -21.26 20.41
CA LEU A 95 9.29 -20.61 20.86
C LEU A 95 8.18 -21.65 21.10
N PRO A 96 7.44 -21.57 22.23
CA PRO A 96 6.43 -22.56 22.57
C PRO A 96 5.17 -22.47 21.70
N GLY A 97 4.57 -23.62 21.42
CA GLY A 97 3.27 -23.74 20.75
C GLY A 97 3.32 -23.37 19.25
N LYS A 98 2.30 -22.63 18.80
CA LYS A 98 2.17 -22.11 17.42
C LYS A 98 2.36 -20.59 17.43
N PRO A 99 3.57 -20.08 17.64
CA PRO A 99 3.76 -18.64 17.76
C PRO A 99 3.60 -17.97 16.41
N ILE A 100 2.94 -16.79 16.41
CA ILE A 100 2.98 -15.88 15.27
C ILE A 100 4.17 -14.94 15.45
N VAL A 101 5.01 -14.80 14.44
CA VAL A 101 6.07 -13.81 14.40
C VAL A 101 5.85 -12.91 13.20
N VAL A 102 5.51 -11.66 13.47
CA VAL A 102 5.33 -10.62 12.44
C VAL A 102 6.61 -9.79 12.33
N LEU A 103 7.16 -9.71 11.14
CA LEU A 103 8.22 -8.76 10.79
C LEU A 103 7.57 -7.69 9.89
N ASP A 104 7.05 -6.64 10.52
CA ASP A 104 6.43 -5.52 9.81
C ASP A 104 7.48 -4.53 9.33
N GLU A 105 7.20 -3.86 8.22
CA GLU A 105 8.13 -2.99 7.47
C GLU A 105 9.45 -3.72 7.16
N PHE A 106 9.37 -4.98 6.75
CA PHE A 106 10.51 -5.86 6.43
C PHE A 106 11.48 -5.23 5.43
N THR A 107 11.01 -4.33 4.59
CA THR A 107 11.82 -3.55 3.65
C THR A 107 12.84 -2.63 4.35
N TYR A 108 12.57 -2.16 5.57
CA TYR A 108 13.56 -1.41 6.35
C TYR A 108 14.67 -2.31 6.89
N LEU A 109 14.35 -3.56 7.28
CA LEU A 109 15.37 -4.54 7.61
C LEU A 109 16.31 -4.79 6.42
N ILE A 110 15.76 -5.03 5.24
CA ILE A 110 16.56 -5.25 4.01
C ILE A 110 17.39 -4.01 3.68
N SER A 111 16.85 -2.81 3.87
CA SER A 111 17.57 -1.56 3.61
C SER A 111 18.75 -1.35 4.55
N GLY A 112 18.61 -1.74 5.81
CA GLY A 112 19.67 -1.69 6.83
C GLY A 112 20.71 -2.81 6.66
N ASN A 113 20.25 -4.01 6.27
CA ASN A 113 21.11 -5.17 6.09
C ASN A 113 20.58 -6.07 4.95
N LYS A 114 21.20 -5.95 3.78
CA LYS A 114 20.83 -6.72 2.58
C LYS A 114 20.98 -8.23 2.73
N ALA A 115 21.70 -8.72 3.76
CA ALA A 115 21.86 -10.14 4.00
C ALA A 115 20.66 -10.78 4.73
N ILE A 116 19.72 -9.98 5.28
CA ILE A 116 18.58 -10.47 6.06
C ILE A 116 17.77 -11.56 5.33
N PRO A 117 17.35 -11.38 4.06
CA PRO A 117 16.61 -12.44 3.37
C PRO A 117 17.38 -13.76 3.25
N SER A 118 18.70 -13.70 3.02
CA SER A 118 19.57 -14.88 2.91
C SER A 118 19.81 -15.55 4.25
N ILE A 119 19.97 -14.76 5.32
CA ILE A 119 20.10 -15.29 6.69
C ILE A 119 18.81 -16.00 7.09
N LEU A 120 17.67 -15.38 6.85
CA LEU A 120 16.34 -15.96 7.13
C LEU A 120 16.12 -17.24 6.30
N GLN A 121 16.48 -17.23 5.02
CA GLN A 121 16.45 -18.42 4.16
C GLN A 121 17.22 -19.58 4.79
N LYS A 122 18.47 -19.34 5.17
CA LYS A 122 19.35 -20.35 5.77
C LYS A 122 18.74 -20.97 7.02
N VAL A 123 18.21 -20.15 7.93
CA VAL A 123 17.59 -20.63 9.18
C VAL A 123 16.25 -21.33 8.91
N TRP A 124 15.47 -20.83 7.96
CA TRP A 124 14.23 -21.47 7.52
C TRP A 124 14.49 -22.89 7.01
N ASP A 125 15.43 -23.02 6.06
CA ASP A 125 15.75 -24.31 5.45
C ASP A 125 16.35 -25.31 6.45
N ALA A 126 17.13 -24.82 7.41
CA ALA A 126 17.78 -25.67 8.40
C ALA A 126 16.85 -26.15 9.53
N SER A 127 15.95 -25.29 10.01
CA SER A 127 15.21 -25.56 11.25
C SER A 127 13.77 -25.06 11.28
N LEU A 128 13.48 -23.79 10.94
CA LEU A 128 12.15 -23.20 11.15
C LEU A 128 11.04 -23.94 10.40
N LYS A 129 11.28 -24.43 9.20
CA LYS A 129 10.31 -25.19 8.41
C LYS A 129 9.80 -26.47 9.08
N ASN A 130 10.53 -26.97 10.09
CA ASN A 130 10.19 -28.18 10.84
C ASN A 130 9.45 -27.87 12.16
N THR A 131 9.11 -26.62 12.41
CA THR A 131 8.33 -26.15 13.57
C THR A 131 6.86 -25.89 13.19
N GLN A 132 6.10 -25.31 14.10
CA GLN A 132 4.72 -24.83 13.82
C GLN A 132 4.64 -23.30 13.76
N ILE A 133 5.78 -22.60 13.58
CA ILE A 133 5.84 -21.15 13.53
C ILE A 133 5.01 -20.58 12.38
N LYS A 134 4.36 -19.45 12.64
CA LYS A 134 3.68 -18.63 11.64
C LYS A 134 4.47 -17.34 11.43
N LEU A 135 5.39 -17.34 10.48
CA LEU A 135 6.25 -16.21 10.18
C LEU A 135 5.61 -15.34 9.09
N PHE A 136 5.24 -14.11 9.45
CA PHE A 136 4.59 -13.15 8.55
C PHE A 136 5.54 -12.00 8.25
N LEU A 137 5.91 -11.87 6.98
CA LEU A 137 6.71 -10.74 6.48
C LEU A 137 5.74 -9.71 5.90
N CYS A 138 5.82 -8.49 6.39
CA CYS A 138 4.98 -7.39 5.90
C CYS A 138 5.85 -6.25 5.38
N GLY A 139 5.47 -5.67 4.23
CA GLY A 139 6.22 -4.58 3.64
C GLY A 139 5.40 -3.62 2.79
N SER A 140 5.70 -2.33 2.89
CA SER A 140 5.02 -1.27 2.17
C SER A 140 5.63 -0.98 0.81
N TYR A 141 6.93 -1.18 0.63
CA TYR A 141 7.60 -0.91 -0.64
C TYR A 141 7.45 -2.10 -1.59
N ILE A 142 6.38 -2.05 -2.42
CA ILE A 142 5.96 -3.15 -3.31
C ILE A 142 7.12 -3.63 -4.18
N GLY A 143 7.81 -2.73 -4.88
CA GLY A 143 8.90 -3.09 -5.78
C GLY A 143 10.04 -3.84 -5.07
N MET A 144 10.40 -3.47 -3.84
CA MET A 144 11.41 -4.20 -3.06
C MET A 144 10.89 -5.55 -2.59
N MET A 145 9.63 -5.64 -2.16
CA MET A 145 9.04 -6.92 -1.79
C MET A 145 8.99 -7.89 -2.99
N GLU A 146 8.63 -7.39 -4.17
CA GLU A 146 8.59 -8.19 -5.39
C GLU A 146 9.98 -8.65 -5.86
N THR A 147 11.01 -7.81 -5.71
CA THR A 147 12.38 -8.16 -6.18
C THR A 147 13.16 -8.96 -5.15
N GLU A 148 13.17 -8.53 -3.89
CA GLU A 148 14.07 -9.08 -2.85
C GLU A 148 13.44 -10.22 -2.04
N VAL A 149 12.10 -10.37 -2.06
CA VAL A 149 11.38 -11.39 -1.29
C VAL A 149 10.66 -12.38 -2.18
N LEU A 150 9.88 -11.89 -3.16
CA LEU A 150 9.00 -12.70 -3.99
C LEU A 150 9.64 -13.16 -5.30
N GLY A 151 10.63 -12.45 -5.80
CA GLY A 151 11.24 -12.64 -7.10
C GLY A 151 11.92 -14.01 -7.26
N TYR A 152 11.98 -14.53 -8.47
CA TYR A 152 12.57 -15.85 -8.79
C TYR A 152 14.02 -16.01 -8.29
N ARG A 153 14.78 -14.91 -8.23
CA ARG A 153 16.18 -14.89 -7.74
C ARG A 153 16.29 -14.51 -6.26
N ALA A 154 15.19 -14.18 -5.62
CA ALA A 154 15.21 -13.79 -4.21
C ALA A 154 15.47 -15.02 -3.31
N PRO A 155 16.20 -14.83 -2.19
CA PRO A 155 16.53 -15.93 -1.27
C PRO A 155 15.30 -16.68 -0.75
N LEU A 156 14.19 -15.99 -0.52
CA LEU A 156 12.96 -16.58 0.02
C LEU A 156 12.03 -17.16 -1.06
N TYR A 157 12.41 -17.10 -2.34
CA TYR A 157 11.66 -17.73 -3.41
C TYR A 157 11.48 -19.24 -3.17
N GLY A 158 10.24 -19.73 -3.33
CA GLY A 158 9.90 -21.14 -3.10
C GLY A 158 9.83 -21.58 -1.62
N ARG A 159 10.07 -20.68 -0.64
CA ARG A 159 9.91 -20.97 0.81
C ARG A 159 8.61 -20.40 1.36
N ARG A 160 8.10 -19.34 0.75
CA ARG A 160 6.79 -18.81 1.13
C ARG A 160 5.69 -19.83 0.86
N THR A 161 4.79 -19.98 1.79
CA THR A 161 3.61 -20.82 1.65
C THR A 161 2.49 -20.06 0.93
N GLN A 162 2.40 -18.75 1.16
CA GLN A 162 1.46 -17.85 0.48
C GLN A 162 1.95 -16.42 0.48
N SER A 163 1.47 -15.61 -0.47
CA SER A 163 1.65 -14.16 -0.50
C SER A 163 0.36 -13.47 -0.91
N THR A 164 0.12 -12.28 -0.36
CA THR A 164 -1.03 -11.45 -0.67
C THR A 164 -0.60 -10.01 -0.91
N LEU A 165 -0.93 -9.48 -2.08
CA LEU A 165 -0.92 -8.04 -2.32
C LEU A 165 -2.21 -7.46 -1.74
N LEU A 166 -2.09 -6.67 -0.66
CA LEU A 166 -3.24 -6.03 -0.05
C LEU A 166 -3.66 -4.82 -0.91
N ALA A 167 -4.77 -4.99 -1.62
CA ALA A 167 -5.34 -3.95 -2.44
C ALA A 167 -6.11 -2.91 -1.61
N PRO A 168 -6.33 -1.68 -2.11
CA PRO A 168 -7.34 -0.77 -1.57
C PRO A 168 -8.71 -1.46 -1.45
N LEU A 169 -9.56 -0.93 -0.58
CA LEU A 169 -10.93 -1.43 -0.40
C LEU A 169 -11.78 -1.14 -1.64
N ASP A 170 -12.65 -2.07 -2.00
CA ASP A 170 -13.68 -1.87 -3.00
C ASP A 170 -14.77 -0.91 -2.53
N LEU A 171 -15.68 -0.51 -3.41
CA LEU A 171 -16.77 0.41 -3.08
C LEU A 171 -17.65 -0.11 -1.93
N PRO A 172 -18.14 -1.38 -1.92
CA PRO A 172 -18.94 -1.88 -0.81
C PRO A 172 -18.23 -1.84 0.54
N SER A 173 -16.93 -2.15 0.57
CA SER A 173 -16.12 -2.11 1.80
C SER A 173 -15.84 -0.68 2.26
N SER A 174 -15.61 0.23 1.32
CA SER A 174 -15.37 1.64 1.60
C SER A 174 -16.62 2.34 2.12
N ALA A 175 -17.79 1.95 1.64
CA ALA A 175 -19.09 2.47 2.10
C ALA A 175 -19.33 2.22 3.61
N LEU A 176 -18.73 1.17 4.18
CA LEU A 176 -18.84 0.89 5.62
C LEU A 176 -18.17 1.93 6.53
N PHE A 177 -17.35 2.84 5.96
CA PHE A 177 -16.80 3.99 6.69
C PHE A 177 -17.85 5.07 6.93
N TYR A 178 -18.92 5.08 6.12
CA TYR A 178 -19.92 6.14 6.06
C TYR A 178 -21.34 5.56 6.09
N PRO A 179 -21.75 4.88 7.18
CA PRO A 179 -23.06 4.23 7.25
C PRO A 179 -24.25 5.20 7.19
N ASN A 180 -24.04 6.49 7.49
CA ASN A 180 -25.07 7.52 7.45
C ASN A 180 -25.14 8.27 6.11
N TYR A 181 -24.20 8.06 5.20
CA TYR A 181 -24.25 8.60 3.85
C TYR A 181 -25.25 7.84 2.97
N THR A 182 -25.87 8.54 2.05
CA THR A 182 -26.62 7.93 0.94
C THR A 182 -25.68 7.13 0.03
N ALA A 183 -26.23 6.25 -0.79
CA ALA A 183 -25.43 5.47 -1.75
C ALA A 183 -24.62 6.37 -2.71
N ASP A 184 -25.21 7.51 -3.12
CA ASP A 184 -24.53 8.48 -3.98
C ASP A 184 -23.36 9.15 -3.26
N GLU A 185 -23.54 9.56 -1.99
CA GLU A 185 -22.47 10.15 -1.19
C GLU A 185 -21.36 9.14 -0.89
N GLN A 186 -21.70 7.87 -0.60
CA GLN A 186 -20.74 6.79 -0.42
C GLN A 186 -19.92 6.56 -1.70
N PHE A 187 -20.58 6.56 -2.86
CA PHE A 187 -19.90 6.47 -4.14
C PHE A 187 -18.99 7.67 -4.39
N LEU A 188 -19.45 8.90 -4.16
CA LEU A 188 -18.66 10.12 -4.33
C LEU A 188 -17.42 10.10 -3.43
N ALA A 189 -17.56 9.74 -2.15
CA ALA A 189 -16.45 9.63 -1.23
C ALA A 189 -15.42 8.63 -1.74
N TRP A 190 -15.84 7.44 -2.20
CA TRP A 190 -14.95 6.43 -2.76
C TRP A 190 -14.33 6.88 -4.09
N ALA A 191 -15.08 7.53 -4.98
CA ALA A 191 -14.58 8.02 -6.25
C ALA A 191 -13.53 9.14 -6.09
N ILE A 192 -13.55 9.87 -4.99
CA ILE A 192 -12.58 10.92 -4.64
C ILE A 192 -11.38 10.36 -3.88
N LEU A 193 -11.62 9.57 -2.84
CA LEU A 193 -10.59 9.12 -1.90
C LEU A 193 -9.99 7.75 -2.28
N GLY A 194 -10.66 7.01 -3.16
CA GLY A 194 -10.35 5.61 -3.40
C GLY A 194 -10.67 4.73 -2.19
N GLY A 195 -10.14 3.49 -2.22
CA GLY A 195 -10.33 2.52 -1.15
C GLY A 195 -9.21 2.51 -0.10
N MET A 196 -8.46 3.59 0.06
CA MET A 196 -7.38 3.67 1.05
C MET A 196 -7.94 3.98 2.43
N PRO A 197 -7.86 3.07 3.42
CA PRO A 197 -8.47 3.27 4.75
C PRO A 197 -8.01 4.56 5.44
N TYR A 198 -6.77 4.96 5.23
CA TYR A 198 -6.25 6.21 5.78
C TYR A 198 -7.00 7.43 5.22
N TYR A 199 -7.25 7.48 3.91
CA TYR A 199 -7.99 8.58 3.29
C TYR A 199 -9.47 8.55 3.66
N LEU A 200 -10.07 7.36 3.67
CA LEU A 200 -11.48 7.19 4.04
C LEU A 200 -11.78 7.68 5.46
N ARG A 201 -10.85 7.56 6.41
CA ARG A 201 -11.01 8.04 7.78
C ARG A 201 -11.00 9.56 7.92
N THR A 202 -10.54 10.30 6.92
CA THR A 202 -10.49 11.77 7.01
C THR A 202 -11.84 12.42 6.83
N PHE A 203 -12.74 11.82 6.01
CA PHE A 203 -14.06 12.36 5.81
C PHE A 203 -14.96 12.09 7.02
N ASN A 204 -15.77 13.10 7.37
CA ASN A 204 -16.76 13.03 8.45
C ASN A 204 -18.16 12.88 7.85
N GLU A 205 -18.81 11.75 8.08
CA GLU A 205 -20.17 11.45 7.57
C GLU A 205 -21.30 12.37 8.14
N LYS A 206 -21.00 13.25 9.10
CA LYS A 206 -21.92 14.28 9.58
C LYS A 206 -21.86 15.55 8.75
N MET A 207 -20.92 15.66 7.82
CA MET A 207 -20.73 16.77 6.90
C MET A 207 -21.06 16.30 5.48
N ASP A 208 -21.56 17.17 4.65
CA ASP A 208 -21.73 16.87 3.23
C ASP A 208 -20.39 16.69 2.49
N ILE A 209 -20.42 16.13 1.30
CA ILE A 209 -19.23 15.83 0.50
C ILE A 209 -18.39 17.08 0.21
N PHE A 210 -19.02 18.21 -0.12
CA PHE A 210 -18.29 19.43 -0.46
C PHE A 210 -17.62 20.06 0.74
N SER A 211 -18.28 20.05 1.91
CA SER A 211 -17.68 20.48 3.17
C SER A 211 -16.47 19.61 3.55
N ASN A 212 -16.55 18.30 3.33
CA ASN A 212 -15.42 17.40 3.53
C ASN A 212 -14.26 17.67 2.55
N ILE A 213 -14.56 17.87 1.26
CA ILE A 213 -13.55 18.24 0.25
C ILE A 213 -12.83 19.53 0.66
N GLY A 214 -13.60 20.57 1.02
CA GLY A 214 -13.06 21.86 1.45
C GLY A 214 -12.11 21.73 2.63
N GLY A 215 -12.58 21.11 3.71
CA GLY A 215 -11.87 21.02 4.97
C GLY A 215 -10.71 20.02 5.00
N HIS A 216 -10.83 18.88 4.30
CA HIS A 216 -9.84 17.79 4.40
C HIS A 216 -8.92 17.65 3.19
N ILE A 217 -9.25 18.29 2.05
CA ILE A 217 -8.41 18.21 0.84
C ILE A 217 -7.90 19.58 0.38
N LEU A 218 -8.78 20.61 0.36
CA LEU A 218 -8.46 21.89 -0.29
C LEU A 218 -7.85 22.93 0.65
N ASP A 219 -8.14 22.93 1.94
CA ASP A 219 -7.56 23.91 2.87
C ASP A 219 -6.06 23.67 3.06
N ALA A 220 -5.24 24.55 2.50
CA ALA A 220 -3.79 24.46 2.53
C ALA A 220 -3.19 24.50 3.95
N ARG A 221 -3.94 25.01 4.95
CA ARG A 221 -3.47 25.23 6.33
C ARG A 221 -3.79 24.06 7.24
N THR A 222 -4.95 23.45 7.07
CA THR A 222 -5.49 22.47 8.02
C THR A 222 -5.81 21.12 7.39
N ALA A 223 -5.94 21.05 6.06
CA ALA A 223 -6.33 19.81 5.40
C ALA A 223 -5.22 18.76 5.45
N GLU A 224 -5.52 17.63 6.05
CA GLU A 224 -4.63 16.48 6.23
C GLU A 224 -4.12 15.94 4.89
N LEU A 225 -4.98 15.96 3.86
CA LEU A 225 -4.70 15.40 2.56
C LEU A 225 -4.10 16.40 1.55
N PHE A 226 -3.99 17.70 1.90
CA PHE A 226 -3.50 18.73 0.98
C PHE A 226 -2.10 18.44 0.42
N ARG A 227 -1.18 17.97 1.26
CA ARG A 227 0.22 17.66 0.88
C ARG A 227 0.50 16.17 0.69
N GLU A 228 -0.52 15.35 0.83
CA GLU A 228 -0.39 13.88 0.84
C GLU A 228 0.35 13.31 -0.38
N PRO A 229 0.08 13.71 -1.64
CA PRO A 229 0.78 13.15 -2.78
C PRO A 229 2.28 13.43 -2.79
N HIS A 230 2.70 14.58 -2.28
CA HIS A 230 4.13 14.90 -2.12
C HIS A 230 4.77 13.99 -1.08
N LEU A 231 4.12 13.83 0.08
CA LEU A 231 4.62 12.98 1.18
C LEU A 231 4.73 11.52 0.72
N LEU A 232 3.69 11.00 0.06
CA LEU A 232 3.67 9.65 -0.48
C LEU A 232 4.86 9.38 -1.41
N LEU A 233 5.10 10.27 -2.38
CA LEU A 233 6.18 10.09 -3.34
C LEU A 233 7.57 10.26 -2.69
N MET A 234 7.72 11.17 -1.73
CA MET A 234 8.98 11.36 -0.99
C MET A 234 9.33 10.16 -0.11
N GLU A 235 8.35 9.51 0.47
CA GLU A 235 8.55 8.36 1.34
C GLU A 235 8.90 7.08 0.57
N GLU A 236 8.36 6.92 -0.64
CA GLU A 236 8.49 5.68 -1.40
C GLU A 236 9.53 5.73 -2.52
N LEU A 237 9.98 6.93 -2.95
CA LEU A 237 10.79 7.09 -4.16
C LEU A 237 12.06 7.92 -3.92
N ARG A 238 13.15 7.51 -4.57
CA ARG A 238 14.45 8.21 -4.45
C ARG A 238 14.49 9.54 -5.17
N GLU A 239 13.75 9.68 -6.28
CA GLU A 239 13.71 10.89 -7.12
C GLU A 239 12.27 11.38 -7.30
N PRO A 240 11.58 11.80 -6.22
CA PRO A 240 10.15 12.07 -6.22
C PRO A 240 9.73 13.14 -7.24
N ARG A 241 10.60 14.09 -7.56
CA ARG A 241 10.32 15.16 -8.53
C ARG A 241 10.03 14.65 -9.94
N ASN A 242 10.77 13.65 -10.40
CA ASN A 242 10.58 13.06 -11.73
C ASN A 242 9.23 12.35 -11.82
N TYR A 243 8.90 11.55 -10.82
CA TYR A 243 7.61 10.85 -10.73
C TYR A 243 6.45 11.83 -10.65
N PHE A 244 6.59 12.88 -9.85
CA PHE A 244 5.58 13.95 -9.76
C PHE A 244 5.33 14.62 -11.11
N SER A 245 6.40 14.96 -11.85
CA SER A 245 6.28 15.57 -13.18
C SER A 245 5.60 14.65 -14.19
N ILE A 246 5.86 13.32 -14.11
CA ILE A 246 5.21 12.31 -14.95
C ILE A 246 3.72 12.20 -14.61
N LEU A 247 3.37 12.08 -13.33
CA LEU A 247 1.97 12.01 -12.88
C LEU A 247 1.21 13.27 -13.29
N ARG A 248 1.82 14.46 -13.13
CA ARG A 248 1.24 15.72 -13.59
C ARG A 248 0.98 15.70 -15.09
N ALA A 249 1.94 15.25 -15.91
CA ALA A 249 1.77 15.19 -17.35
C ALA A 249 0.61 14.27 -17.76
N ILE A 250 0.47 13.10 -17.11
CA ILE A 250 -0.67 12.19 -17.33
C ILE A 250 -1.99 12.88 -16.95
N ALA A 251 -2.05 13.51 -15.78
CA ALA A 251 -3.24 14.20 -15.29
C ALA A 251 -3.68 15.37 -16.18
N GLN A 252 -2.73 15.99 -16.87
CA GLN A 252 -2.98 17.07 -17.84
C GLN A 252 -3.42 16.57 -19.23
N GLY A 253 -3.71 15.28 -19.39
CA GLY A 253 -4.23 14.72 -20.63
C GLY A 253 -3.17 14.28 -21.63
N ASN A 254 -1.94 14.00 -21.20
CA ASN A 254 -0.89 13.40 -22.00
C ASN A 254 -0.76 11.90 -21.71
N PRO A 255 -1.58 11.03 -22.32
CA PRO A 255 -1.65 9.62 -21.91
C PRO A 255 -0.61 8.71 -22.60
N ARG A 256 0.07 9.17 -23.63
CA ARG A 256 1.02 8.34 -24.39
C ARG A 256 2.45 8.59 -23.95
N LEU A 257 3.29 7.56 -24.01
CA LEU A 257 4.68 7.62 -23.56
C LEU A 257 5.45 8.84 -24.09
N ASN A 258 5.36 9.13 -25.40
CA ASN A 258 6.06 10.27 -25.99
C ASN A 258 5.48 11.63 -25.54
N GLU A 259 4.17 11.71 -25.38
CA GLU A 259 3.48 12.90 -24.87
C GLU A 259 3.89 13.17 -23.41
N ILE A 260 3.92 12.12 -22.58
CA ILE A 260 4.39 12.19 -21.19
C ILE A 260 5.86 12.66 -21.15
N ALA A 261 6.72 12.09 -22.00
CA ALA A 261 8.13 12.45 -22.04
C ALA A 261 8.33 13.92 -22.38
N GLN A 262 7.60 14.44 -23.35
CA GLN A 262 7.64 15.85 -23.75
C GLN A 262 7.06 16.77 -22.66
N ALA A 263 5.89 16.44 -22.11
CA ALA A 263 5.20 17.28 -21.14
C ALA A 263 5.86 17.28 -19.75
N SER A 264 6.44 16.16 -19.32
CA SER A 264 7.11 16.06 -18.02
C SER A 264 8.49 16.72 -17.98
N GLY A 265 9.19 16.79 -19.12
CA GLY A 265 10.57 17.29 -19.19
C GLY A 265 11.61 16.41 -18.47
N VAL A 266 11.26 15.18 -18.09
CA VAL A 266 12.13 14.29 -17.31
C VAL A 266 13.24 13.65 -18.16
N GLY A 267 13.06 13.59 -19.49
CA GLY A 267 14.04 13.07 -20.42
C GLY A 267 13.43 12.31 -21.60
N ALA A 268 14.26 11.49 -22.26
CA ALA A 268 13.80 10.70 -23.39
C ALA A 268 12.72 9.67 -22.99
N ALA A 269 11.91 9.22 -23.94
CA ALA A 269 10.86 8.23 -23.71
C ALA A 269 11.35 6.94 -23.05
N SER A 270 12.58 6.48 -23.32
CA SER A 270 13.20 5.33 -22.65
C SER A 270 13.47 5.55 -21.15
N THR A 271 13.80 6.78 -20.78
CA THR A 271 13.96 7.17 -19.37
C THR A 271 12.61 7.22 -18.66
N VAL A 272 11.63 7.89 -19.29
CA VAL A 272 10.26 7.98 -18.74
C VAL A 272 9.60 6.60 -18.62
N SER A 273 9.85 5.68 -19.55
CA SER A 273 9.34 4.31 -19.46
C SER A 273 9.76 3.62 -18.16
N ARG A 274 11.01 3.76 -17.73
CA ARG A 274 11.48 3.17 -16.47
C ARG A 274 10.78 3.75 -15.23
N TYR A 275 10.50 5.04 -15.22
CA TYR A 275 9.71 5.67 -14.16
C TYR A 275 8.26 5.19 -14.17
N LEU A 276 7.67 5.04 -15.37
CA LEU A 276 6.32 4.50 -15.52
C LEU A 276 6.23 3.03 -15.08
N ASP A 277 7.24 2.21 -15.34
CA ASP A 277 7.29 0.83 -14.85
C ASP A 277 7.25 0.78 -13.32
N ILE A 278 7.98 1.67 -12.63
CA ILE A 278 7.95 1.77 -11.17
C ILE A 278 6.57 2.26 -10.69
N LEU A 279 5.98 3.27 -11.32
CA LEU A 279 4.63 3.74 -10.96
C LEU A 279 3.57 2.66 -11.18
N GLN A 280 3.74 1.79 -12.18
CA GLN A 280 2.86 0.63 -12.40
C GLN A 280 3.05 -0.43 -11.30
N GLN A 281 4.30 -0.75 -10.93
CA GLN A 281 4.58 -1.65 -9.80
C GLN A 281 4.00 -1.12 -8.48
N MET A 282 3.96 0.20 -8.30
CA MET A 282 3.31 0.84 -7.15
C MET A 282 1.79 0.91 -7.25
N HIS A 283 1.20 0.45 -8.34
CA HIS A 283 -0.24 0.60 -8.63
C HIS A 283 -0.75 2.05 -8.57
N LEU A 284 0.10 3.02 -8.93
CA LEU A 284 -0.27 4.42 -9.05
C LEU A 284 -0.71 4.77 -10.48
N VAL A 285 -0.18 4.05 -11.45
CA VAL A 285 -0.47 4.23 -12.88
C VAL A 285 -0.77 2.86 -13.50
N THR A 286 -1.77 2.80 -14.35
CA THR A 286 -2.05 1.64 -15.17
C THR A 286 -1.80 1.96 -16.64
N ARG A 287 -1.34 0.94 -17.39
CA ARG A 287 -1.19 1.03 -18.84
C ARG A 287 -2.30 0.24 -19.52
N ARG A 288 -3.19 0.93 -20.20
CA ARG A 288 -4.30 0.30 -20.95
C ARG A 288 -3.96 0.22 -22.43
N VAL A 289 -4.24 -0.92 -23.04
CA VAL A 289 -4.11 -1.17 -24.47
C VAL A 289 -5.44 -1.60 -25.04
N PRO A 290 -5.70 -1.39 -26.35
CA PRO A 290 -6.92 -1.89 -26.98
C PRO A 290 -7.10 -3.41 -26.78
N ALA A 291 -8.32 -3.86 -26.50
CA ALA A 291 -8.62 -5.26 -26.20
C ALA A 291 -8.24 -6.23 -27.36
N ASN A 292 -8.21 -5.73 -28.60
CA ASN A 292 -7.86 -6.50 -29.80
C ASN A 292 -6.36 -6.42 -30.14
N GLU A 293 -5.50 -5.96 -29.24
CA GLU A 293 -4.06 -5.89 -29.49
C GLU A 293 -3.41 -7.26 -29.32
N PRO A 294 -2.79 -7.83 -30.40
CA PRO A 294 -2.24 -9.19 -30.35
C PRO A 294 -1.03 -9.35 -29.39
N LYS A 295 -0.28 -8.26 -29.17
CA LYS A 295 0.90 -8.22 -28.28
C LYS A 295 0.82 -7.00 -27.38
N PRO A 296 0.02 -7.05 -26.32
CA PRO A 296 -0.21 -5.90 -25.44
C PRO A 296 1.07 -5.29 -24.87
N GLU A 297 2.04 -6.13 -24.51
CA GLU A 297 3.32 -5.71 -23.92
C GLU A 297 4.19 -4.88 -24.88
N LYS A 298 4.05 -5.10 -26.20
CA LYS A 298 4.81 -4.41 -27.26
C LYS A 298 4.02 -3.33 -27.99
N SER A 299 2.76 -3.13 -27.63
CA SER A 299 1.89 -2.19 -28.30
C SER A 299 2.37 -0.74 -28.13
N LYS A 300 2.44 -0.01 -29.23
CA LYS A 300 2.66 1.44 -29.24
C LYS A 300 1.39 2.25 -28.98
N ARG A 301 0.23 1.58 -28.92
CA ARG A 301 -1.10 2.18 -28.71
C ARG A 301 -1.50 2.26 -27.24
N GLY A 302 -0.62 1.82 -26.33
CA GLY A 302 -0.87 1.88 -24.89
C GLY A 302 -0.98 3.31 -24.39
N ILE A 303 -1.96 3.55 -23.55
CA ILE A 303 -2.18 4.80 -22.83
C ILE A 303 -1.97 4.58 -21.33
N TYR A 304 -1.40 5.56 -20.66
CA TYR A 304 -1.18 5.56 -19.21
C TYR A 304 -2.24 6.41 -18.53
N GLN A 305 -2.75 5.92 -17.42
CA GLN A 305 -3.74 6.58 -16.59
C GLN A 305 -3.34 6.48 -15.12
N ILE A 306 -3.63 7.51 -14.33
CA ILE A 306 -3.49 7.44 -12.88
C ILE A 306 -4.60 6.52 -12.36
N ASP A 307 -4.20 5.45 -11.67
CA ASP A 307 -5.12 4.44 -11.14
C ASP A 307 -5.69 4.83 -9.77
N ASP A 308 -4.89 5.55 -8.98
CA ASP A 308 -5.31 6.05 -7.67
C ASP A 308 -6.32 7.19 -7.79
N HIS A 309 -7.52 7.02 -7.22
CA HIS A 309 -8.61 7.98 -7.29
C HIS A 309 -8.24 9.31 -6.63
N PHE A 310 -7.61 9.26 -5.46
CA PHE A 310 -7.23 10.47 -4.74
C PHE A 310 -6.16 11.26 -5.49
N LEU A 311 -5.17 10.59 -6.08
CA LEU A 311 -4.18 11.26 -6.94
C LEU A 311 -4.84 11.90 -8.17
N ARG A 312 -5.82 11.23 -8.80
CA ARG A 312 -6.58 11.83 -9.91
C ARG A 312 -7.28 13.11 -9.48
N PHE A 313 -8.00 13.07 -8.34
CA PHE A 313 -8.68 14.23 -7.78
C PHE A 313 -7.68 15.36 -7.46
N TRP A 314 -6.61 15.04 -6.78
CA TRP A 314 -5.60 15.99 -6.34
C TRP A 314 -4.90 16.70 -7.51
N PHE A 315 -4.47 15.97 -8.52
CA PHE A 315 -3.83 16.56 -9.71
C PHE A 315 -4.80 17.37 -10.57
N ARG A 316 -6.11 17.08 -10.52
CA ARG A 316 -7.13 17.83 -11.24
C ARG A 316 -7.50 19.13 -10.55
N TYR A 317 -7.69 19.13 -9.24
CA TYR A 317 -8.26 20.26 -8.51
C TYR A 317 -7.30 20.95 -7.53
N VAL A 318 -6.42 20.24 -6.88
CA VAL A 318 -5.51 20.82 -5.89
C VAL A 318 -4.28 21.39 -6.59
N HIS A 319 -3.54 20.57 -7.33
CA HIS A 319 -2.27 20.98 -7.93
C HIS A 319 -2.35 22.22 -8.82
N PRO A 320 -3.31 22.37 -9.75
CA PRO A 320 -3.41 23.58 -10.59
C PRO A 320 -3.78 24.84 -9.82
N ASN A 321 -4.38 24.69 -8.64
CA ASN A 321 -4.91 25.79 -7.83
C ASN A 321 -4.12 26.04 -6.53
N GLN A 322 -2.93 25.42 -6.36
CA GLN A 322 -2.15 25.51 -5.13
C GLN A 322 -1.93 26.94 -4.66
N SER A 323 -1.49 27.85 -5.56
CA SER A 323 -1.27 29.26 -5.19
C SER A 323 -2.51 29.96 -4.66
N SER A 324 -3.68 29.65 -5.22
CA SER A 324 -4.97 30.22 -4.75
C SER A 324 -5.37 29.63 -3.41
N LEU A 325 -5.15 28.32 -3.22
CA LEU A 325 -5.44 27.62 -1.97
C LEU A 325 -4.50 28.07 -0.84
N ASP A 326 -3.21 28.31 -1.12
CA ASP A 326 -2.26 28.89 -0.18
C ASP A 326 -2.67 30.29 0.29
N LEU A 327 -3.39 31.05 -0.55
CA LEU A 327 -4.00 32.35 -0.21
C LEU A 327 -5.34 32.21 0.56
N GLY A 328 -5.81 30.99 0.81
CA GLY A 328 -7.06 30.71 1.54
C GLY A 328 -8.32 30.84 0.70
N LEU A 329 -8.24 30.78 -0.63
CA LEU A 329 -9.39 30.86 -1.54
C LEU A 329 -10.09 29.50 -1.72
N THR A 330 -10.21 28.71 -0.66
CA THR A 330 -10.78 27.37 -0.66
C THR A 330 -12.21 27.32 -1.21
N ASP A 331 -13.10 28.19 -0.70
CA ASP A 331 -14.50 28.23 -1.13
C ASP A 331 -14.64 28.59 -2.61
N ALA A 332 -13.83 29.55 -3.08
CA ALA A 332 -13.84 29.96 -4.49
C ALA A 332 -13.40 28.83 -5.43
N ILE A 333 -12.43 28.01 -5.03
CA ILE A 333 -12.00 26.85 -5.81
C ILE A 333 -13.05 25.74 -5.75
N LEU A 334 -13.65 25.49 -4.57
CA LEU A 334 -14.70 24.52 -4.40
C LEU A 334 -15.91 24.83 -5.30
N GLU A 335 -16.43 26.07 -5.24
CA GLU A 335 -17.62 26.50 -5.99
C GLU A 335 -17.38 26.61 -7.50
N LYS A 336 -16.21 27.13 -7.93
CA LYS A 336 -15.96 27.46 -9.34
C LYS A 336 -15.24 26.38 -10.13
N ARG A 337 -14.56 25.44 -9.46
CA ARG A 337 -13.73 24.41 -10.11
C ARG A 337 -14.16 22.99 -9.78
N VAL A 338 -14.48 22.70 -8.52
CA VAL A 338 -14.82 21.35 -8.11
C VAL A 338 -16.29 21.05 -8.36
N ALA A 339 -17.19 21.82 -7.77
CA ALA A 339 -18.62 21.54 -7.82
C ALA A 339 -19.20 21.43 -9.25
N PRO A 340 -18.87 22.32 -10.21
CA PRO A 340 -19.42 22.22 -11.57
C PRO A 340 -18.87 21.05 -12.40
N ASP A 341 -17.74 20.46 -12.00
CA ASP A 341 -17.02 19.45 -12.78
C ASP A 341 -17.01 18.07 -12.10
N LEU A 342 -17.50 17.95 -10.88
CA LEU A 342 -17.42 16.73 -10.08
C LEU A 342 -18.10 15.54 -10.75
N ASP A 343 -19.31 15.74 -11.30
CA ASP A 343 -20.06 14.68 -11.99
C ASP A 343 -19.29 14.14 -13.19
N HIS A 344 -18.66 15.03 -13.95
CA HIS A 344 -17.81 14.64 -15.08
C HIS A 344 -16.54 13.91 -14.60
N PHE A 345 -15.94 14.36 -13.51
CA PHE A 345 -14.77 13.73 -12.92
C PHE A 345 -15.04 12.27 -12.49
N VAL A 346 -16.17 12.02 -11.82
CA VAL A 346 -16.51 10.69 -11.29
C VAL A 346 -17.07 9.73 -12.33
N ALA A 347 -17.47 10.21 -13.52
CA ALA A 347 -18.11 9.39 -14.55
C ALA A 347 -17.30 8.15 -14.96
N SER A 348 -15.96 8.31 -15.14
CA SER A 348 -15.09 7.17 -15.48
C SER A 348 -14.98 6.16 -14.35
N THR A 349 -15.02 6.62 -13.10
CA THR A 349 -15.01 5.76 -11.90
C THR A 349 -16.32 4.99 -11.77
N PHE A 350 -17.45 5.62 -12.14
CA PHE A 350 -18.75 4.95 -12.17
C PHE A 350 -18.79 3.82 -13.19
N GLU A 351 -18.21 4.03 -14.37
CA GLU A 351 -18.08 2.96 -15.38
C GLU A 351 -17.22 1.78 -14.85
N GLU A 352 -16.11 2.08 -14.16
CA GLU A 352 -15.25 1.05 -13.57
C GLU A 352 -16.00 0.26 -12.50
N ALA A 353 -16.64 0.93 -11.54
CA ALA A 353 -17.45 0.30 -10.50
C ALA A 353 -18.60 -0.57 -11.09
N SER A 354 -19.26 -0.09 -12.12
CA SER A 354 -20.33 -0.82 -12.80
C SER A 354 -19.82 -2.10 -13.47
N ARG A 355 -18.67 -2.05 -14.14
CA ARG A 355 -18.03 -3.23 -14.75
C ARG A 355 -17.62 -4.25 -13.71
N GLU A 356 -17.03 -3.80 -12.60
CA GLU A 356 -16.64 -4.70 -11.50
C GLU A 356 -17.85 -5.37 -10.87
N HIS A 357 -18.93 -4.62 -10.67
CA HIS A 357 -20.17 -5.17 -10.13
C HIS A 357 -20.78 -6.22 -11.05
N ILE A 358 -20.87 -5.97 -12.36
CA ILE A 358 -21.35 -6.96 -13.34
C ILE A 358 -20.47 -8.22 -13.31
N ALA A 359 -19.14 -8.06 -13.31
CA ALA A 359 -18.22 -9.20 -13.24
C ALA A 359 -18.35 -10.01 -11.93
N GLN A 360 -18.71 -9.37 -10.82
CA GLN A 360 -18.99 -10.06 -9.56
C GLN A 360 -20.30 -10.86 -9.63
N LEU A 361 -21.34 -10.30 -10.22
CA LEU A 361 -22.62 -11.00 -10.42
C LEU A 361 -22.45 -12.23 -11.31
N GLU A 362 -21.69 -12.13 -12.39
CA GLU A 362 -21.38 -13.27 -13.29
C GLU A 362 -20.61 -14.41 -12.58
N ARG A 363 -19.81 -14.11 -11.57
CA ARG A 363 -19.08 -15.13 -10.78
C ARG A 363 -19.93 -15.80 -9.72
N GLN A 364 -21.06 -15.21 -9.34
CA GLN A 364 -21.96 -15.73 -8.31
C GLN A 364 -23.13 -16.54 -8.90
N GLY A 365 -23.43 -16.39 -10.20
CA GLY A 365 -24.45 -17.15 -10.94
C GLY A 365 -23.85 -18.33 -11.66
#